data_08873bd10d4435f031f4aa06cbc2fa68
#
_entry.id   08873bd10d4435f031f4aa06cbc2fa68
#
_cell.length_a   1.000
_cell.length_b   1.000
_cell.length_c   1.000
_cell.angle_alpha   90.00
_cell.angle_beta   90.00
_cell.angle_gamma   90.00
#
_symmetry.space_group_name_H-M   'P 1'
#
loop_
_entity.id
_entity.type
_entity.pdbx_description
1 polymer ?
#
loop_
_entity_poly.entity_id
_entity_poly.type
_entity_poly.pdbx_seq_one_letter_code
_entity_poly.pdbx_strand_id
1 'polypeptide(L)'
;MKRARIIYNPTSGREIFKKHLAEVLVKLENAGYETSCHATTGEGDATQAARIAVERRYDLVIAAGGDGTINEVVNGIAEQEYRPRIGVIPVGTTNDFARALHIPRDIEAAVDIIVKGETIPVDVGRINDKYFINIAGGGRLTELTYEVPSKLKTMLGQLAYYLKGIEMVPSIRASEVTIEYDGKLFEGEVMMFLVGLTNSVGGFERLAPNSSINDGLFSLLILKKTNLADFIRIASLAVRGEHINDPGVIYTQANRIKVQSKETVQLNLDGEYGGNLPAEFENLFRHIEVYVPLDEIRPEDRPENLELNFKAE
;
A
#
# COMPACT_ATOMS: atom_id res chain seq x y z
N MET A 1 29.22 -12.14 7.05
CA MET A 1 27.98 -12.92 6.99
C MET A 1 26.85 -11.91 6.91
N LYS A 2 25.91 -12.06 5.99
CA LYS A 2 24.74 -11.16 5.90
C LYS A 2 23.78 -11.44 7.04
N ARG A 3 23.12 -10.40 7.55
CA ARG A 3 22.17 -10.55 8.67
C ARG A 3 20.75 -10.26 8.23
N ALA A 4 19.82 -11.14 8.61
CA ALA A 4 18.40 -11.00 8.35
C ALA A 4 17.60 -10.85 9.66
N ARG A 5 16.62 -9.94 9.65
CA ARG A 5 15.67 -9.77 10.74
C ARG A 5 14.27 -10.10 10.25
N ILE A 6 13.65 -11.15 10.77
CA ILE A 6 12.24 -11.46 10.51
C ILE A 6 11.40 -10.74 11.57
N ILE A 7 10.48 -9.89 11.11
CA ILE A 7 9.48 -9.22 11.93
C ILE A 7 8.13 -9.81 11.54
N TYR A 8 7.47 -10.49 12.47
CA TYR A 8 6.25 -11.21 12.13
C TYR A 8 5.12 -10.96 13.13
N ASN A 9 3.90 -10.86 12.60
CA ASN A 9 2.70 -10.80 13.43
C ASN A 9 2.26 -12.23 13.81
N PRO A 10 2.36 -12.61 15.09
CA PRO A 10 2.09 -13.98 15.51
C PRO A 10 0.62 -14.42 15.38
N THR A 11 -0.31 -13.47 15.19
CA THR A 11 -1.75 -13.74 15.08
C THR A 11 -2.26 -13.67 13.65
N SER A 12 -1.45 -13.19 12.70
CA SER A 12 -1.83 -13.09 11.28
C SER A 12 -2.07 -14.46 10.66
N GLY A 13 -3.04 -14.53 9.73
CA GLY A 13 -3.30 -15.72 8.93
C GLY A 13 -3.60 -16.98 9.76
N ARG A 14 -4.29 -16.85 10.91
CA ARG A 14 -4.54 -17.96 11.86
C ARG A 14 -3.25 -18.61 12.36
N GLU A 15 -2.22 -17.79 12.63
CA GLU A 15 -0.92 -18.22 13.18
C GLU A 15 -0.10 -19.13 12.25
N ILE A 16 -0.37 -19.12 10.94
CA ILE A 16 0.26 -20.05 10.00
C ILE A 16 1.79 -19.87 9.95
N PHE A 17 2.28 -18.62 10.03
CA PHE A 17 3.71 -18.32 9.94
C PHE A 17 4.52 -19.00 11.06
N LYS A 18 3.99 -19.10 12.28
CA LYS A 18 4.66 -19.77 13.40
C LYS A 18 5.00 -21.24 13.09
N LYS A 19 4.15 -21.91 12.30
CA LYS A 19 4.35 -23.33 11.95
C LYS A 19 5.49 -23.53 10.96
N HIS A 20 5.73 -22.51 10.10
CA HIS A 20 6.77 -22.54 9.06
C HIS A 20 8.08 -21.85 9.49
N LEU A 21 8.12 -21.22 10.69
CA LEU A 21 9.26 -20.41 11.11
C LEU A 21 10.58 -21.18 11.08
N ALA A 22 10.59 -22.42 11.53
CA ALA A 22 11.81 -23.24 11.54
C ALA A 22 12.33 -23.54 10.12
N GLU A 23 11.44 -23.83 9.18
CA GLU A 23 11.76 -24.07 7.77
C GLU A 23 12.31 -22.80 7.11
N VAL A 24 11.68 -21.66 7.39
CA VAL A 24 12.13 -20.33 6.90
C VAL A 24 13.53 -20.01 7.40
N LEU A 25 13.82 -20.25 8.70
CA LEU A 25 15.14 -20.02 9.28
C LEU A 25 16.21 -20.87 8.59
N VAL A 26 15.98 -22.19 8.45
CA VAL A 26 16.91 -23.09 7.77
C VAL A 26 17.18 -22.65 6.33
N LYS A 27 16.14 -22.21 5.60
CA LYS A 27 16.26 -21.78 4.22
C LYS A 27 17.11 -20.50 4.09
N LEU A 28 16.91 -19.55 4.99
CA LEU A 28 17.70 -18.31 5.03
C LEU A 28 19.15 -18.54 5.47
N GLU A 29 19.39 -19.43 6.44
CA GLU A 29 20.75 -19.82 6.85
C GLU A 29 21.51 -20.51 5.72
N ASN A 30 20.86 -21.40 4.97
CA ASN A 30 21.45 -22.04 3.79
C ASN A 30 21.77 -21.01 2.69
N ALA A 31 21.03 -19.90 2.61
CA ALA A 31 21.32 -18.78 1.73
C ALA A 31 22.39 -17.80 2.27
N GLY A 32 23.01 -18.11 3.41
CA GLY A 32 24.12 -17.36 4.00
C GLY A 32 23.73 -16.20 4.92
N TYR A 33 22.49 -16.19 5.42
CA TYR A 33 22.04 -15.18 6.38
C TYR A 33 22.14 -15.70 7.82
N GLU A 34 22.72 -14.88 8.71
CA GLU A 34 22.50 -15.00 10.16
C GLU A 34 21.14 -14.39 10.49
N THR A 35 20.18 -15.24 10.88
CA THR A 35 18.78 -14.82 10.99
C THR A 35 18.31 -14.69 12.43
N SER A 36 17.60 -13.63 12.73
CA SER A 36 16.93 -13.41 14.01
C SER A 36 15.46 -13.05 13.81
N CYS A 37 14.62 -13.30 14.82
CA CYS A 37 13.19 -13.10 14.76
C CYS A 37 12.69 -12.09 15.80
N HIS A 38 11.62 -11.38 15.46
CA HIS A 38 10.83 -10.55 16.37
C HIS A 38 9.35 -10.82 16.14
N ALA A 39 8.67 -11.34 17.16
CA ALA A 39 7.21 -11.47 17.16
C ALA A 39 6.60 -10.15 17.64
N THR A 40 5.72 -9.54 16.85
CA THR A 40 5.08 -8.28 17.25
C THR A 40 4.05 -8.51 18.35
N THR A 41 3.92 -7.56 19.24
CA THR A 41 3.05 -7.58 20.42
C THR A 41 1.85 -6.65 20.31
N GLY A 42 1.87 -5.70 19.37
CA GLY A 42 0.81 -4.71 19.16
C GLY A 42 1.17 -3.70 18.08
N GLU A 43 0.32 -2.70 17.94
CA GLU A 43 0.49 -1.58 17.00
C GLU A 43 1.78 -0.80 17.28
N GLY A 44 2.51 -0.46 16.21
CA GLY A 44 3.80 0.26 16.26
C GLY A 44 5.01 -0.60 16.62
N ASP A 45 4.83 -1.85 17.07
CA ASP A 45 5.94 -2.71 17.49
C ASP A 45 6.79 -3.16 16.28
N ALA A 46 6.18 -3.42 15.12
CA ALA A 46 6.93 -3.73 13.91
C ALA A 46 7.75 -2.52 13.42
N THR A 47 7.23 -1.30 13.57
CA THR A 47 7.98 -0.06 13.27
C THR A 47 9.23 0.06 14.14
N GLN A 48 9.09 -0.16 15.45
CA GLN A 48 10.23 -0.11 16.37
C GLN A 48 11.25 -1.22 16.09
N ALA A 49 10.79 -2.44 15.82
CA ALA A 49 11.66 -3.57 15.48
C ALA A 49 12.44 -3.33 14.18
N ALA A 50 11.81 -2.69 13.19
CA ALA A 50 12.45 -2.30 11.94
C ALA A 50 13.49 -1.19 12.15
N ARG A 51 13.22 -0.17 12.97
CA ARG A 51 14.21 0.87 13.36
C ARG A 51 15.43 0.26 14.02
N ILE A 52 15.25 -0.67 14.96
CA ILE A 52 16.34 -1.39 15.61
C ILE A 52 17.15 -2.19 14.58
N ALA A 53 16.51 -2.80 13.57
CA ALA A 53 17.20 -3.50 12.50
C ALA A 53 18.05 -2.54 11.63
N VAL A 54 17.54 -1.35 11.33
CA VAL A 54 18.29 -0.28 10.64
C VAL A 54 19.51 0.16 11.45
N GLU A 55 19.31 0.52 12.72
CA GLU A 55 20.39 0.95 13.64
C GLU A 55 21.50 -0.09 13.75
N ARG A 56 21.13 -1.36 13.79
CA ARG A 56 22.05 -2.51 13.84
C ARG A 56 22.58 -2.92 12.48
N ARG A 57 22.24 -2.20 11.40
CA ARG A 57 22.69 -2.44 10.02
C ARG A 57 22.44 -3.88 9.57
N TYR A 58 21.21 -4.37 9.71
CA TYR A 58 20.79 -5.62 9.09
C TYR A 58 20.74 -5.45 7.56
N ASP A 59 21.18 -6.47 6.81
CA ASP A 59 21.16 -6.44 5.35
C ASP A 59 19.75 -6.65 4.77
N LEU A 60 18.93 -7.38 5.53
CA LEU A 60 17.59 -7.79 5.14
C LEU A 60 16.63 -7.68 6.33
N VAL A 61 15.47 -7.05 6.09
CA VAL A 61 14.31 -7.10 6.99
C VAL A 61 13.18 -7.82 6.28
N ILE A 62 12.65 -8.86 6.89
CA ILE A 62 11.53 -9.64 6.35
C ILE A 62 10.26 -9.29 7.14
N ALA A 63 9.27 -8.73 6.47
CA ALA A 63 7.94 -8.49 7.03
C ALA A 63 7.05 -9.71 6.77
N ALA A 64 6.74 -10.48 7.81
CA ALA A 64 5.84 -11.64 7.72
C ALA A 64 4.51 -11.32 8.42
N GLY A 65 3.52 -10.88 7.65
CA GLY A 65 2.26 -10.40 8.19
C GLY A 65 1.24 -10.01 7.12
N GLY A 66 0.25 -9.23 7.50
CA GLY A 66 -0.67 -8.54 6.60
C GLY A 66 -0.14 -7.15 6.22
N ASP A 67 -0.96 -6.39 5.47
CA ASP A 67 -0.61 -5.05 4.97
C ASP A 67 -0.19 -4.10 6.11
N GLY A 68 -0.85 -4.13 7.27
CA GLY A 68 -0.45 -3.32 8.43
C GLY A 68 0.96 -3.64 8.94
N THR A 69 1.35 -4.92 9.03
CA THR A 69 2.71 -5.31 9.45
C THR A 69 3.76 -4.84 8.45
N ILE A 70 3.45 -4.95 7.14
CA ILE A 70 4.36 -4.50 6.06
C ILE A 70 4.49 -2.97 6.11
N ASN A 71 3.37 -2.25 6.26
CA ASN A 71 3.36 -0.79 6.38
C ASN A 71 4.17 -0.33 7.60
N GLU A 72 3.99 -0.94 8.78
CA GLU A 72 4.78 -0.62 9.97
C GLU A 72 6.28 -0.84 9.75
N VAL A 73 6.69 -1.94 9.09
CA VAL A 73 8.09 -2.20 8.77
C VAL A 73 8.64 -1.09 7.86
N VAL A 74 7.89 -0.69 6.81
CA VAL A 74 8.29 0.41 5.93
C VAL A 74 8.39 1.72 6.70
N ASN A 75 7.45 2.05 7.60
CA ASN A 75 7.51 3.23 8.45
C ASN A 75 8.73 3.24 9.39
N GLY A 76 9.27 2.08 9.74
CA GLY A 76 10.51 1.98 10.51
C GLY A 76 11.79 2.17 9.69
N ILE A 77 11.72 1.94 8.37
CA ILE A 77 12.88 1.98 7.45
C ILE A 77 12.92 3.30 6.65
N ALA A 78 11.76 3.86 6.30
CA ALA A 78 11.66 5.03 5.45
C ALA A 78 12.46 6.22 6.00
N GLU A 79 13.10 6.95 5.07
CA GLU A 79 13.94 8.13 5.32
C GLU A 79 15.10 7.90 6.31
N GLN A 80 15.46 6.64 6.61
CA GLN A 80 16.68 6.36 7.36
C GLN A 80 17.91 6.47 6.42
N GLU A 81 19.06 6.87 6.97
CA GLU A 81 20.31 6.96 6.23
C GLU A 81 20.72 5.61 5.62
N TYR A 82 20.55 4.53 6.38
CA TYR A 82 20.72 3.16 5.93
C TYR A 82 19.38 2.47 5.85
N ARG A 83 19.06 1.89 4.70
CA ARG A 83 17.83 1.13 4.46
C ARG A 83 18.17 -0.30 4.05
N PRO A 84 17.82 -1.30 4.88
CA PRO A 84 17.97 -2.71 4.50
C PRO A 84 17.01 -3.05 3.37
N ARG A 85 17.34 -4.08 2.59
CA ARG A 85 16.40 -4.66 1.64
C ARG A 85 15.20 -5.28 2.38
N ILE A 86 14.04 -5.25 1.76
CA ILE A 86 12.81 -5.75 2.36
C ILE A 86 12.38 -7.03 1.67
N GLY A 87 12.18 -8.09 2.45
CA GLY A 87 11.48 -9.30 2.04
C GLY A 87 10.04 -9.26 2.56
N VAL A 88 9.10 -9.79 1.80
CA VAL A 88 7.69 -9.86 2.20
C VAL A 88 7.23 -11.31 2.20
N ILE A 89 6.61 -11.75 3.31
CA ILE A 89 5.91 -13.03 3.42
C ILE A 89 4.45 -12.72 3.76
N PRO A 90 3.56 -12.75 2.76
CA PRO A 90 2.18 -12.30 2.92
C PRO A 90 1.31 -13.36 3.59
N VAL A 91 1.01 -13.17 4.87
CA VAL A 91 0.13 -14.08 5.65
C VAL A 91 -1.15 -13.39 6.14
N GLY A 92 -1.44 -12.19 5.66
CA GLY A 92 -2.67 -11.46 5.95
C GLY A 92 -3.84 -11.87 5.06
N THR A 93 -4.97 -11.18 5.22
CA THR A 93 -6.21 -11.46 4.48
C THR A 93 -6.16 -10.88 3.06
N THR A 94 -5.74 -9.64 2.89
CA THR A 94 -5.77 -8.91 1.62
C THR A 94 -4.42 -8.96 0.91
N ASN A 95 -3.36 -8.48 1.57
CA ASN A 95 -1.99 -8.43 1.10
C ASN A 95 -1.87 -7.67 -0.24
N ASP A 96 -2.40 -6.43 -0.28
CA ASP A 96 -2.45 -5.62 -1.51
C ASP A 96 -1.05 -5.30 -2.03
N PHE A 97 -0.11 -4.95 -1.14
CA PHE A 97 1.27 -4.67 -1.52
C PHE A 97 1.97 -5.89 -2.12
N ALA A 98 1.85 -7.06 -1.46
CA ALA A 98 2.43 -8.29 -1.99
C ALA A 98 1.82 -8.68 -3.35
N ARG A 99 0.51 -8.46 -3.53
CA ARG A 99 -0.19 -8.71 -4.79
C ARG A 99 0.31 -7.78 -5.90
N ALA A 100 0.48 -6.48 -5.61
CA ALA A 100 1.02 -5.53 -6.57
C ALA A 100 2.43 -5.90 -7.04
N LEU A 101 3.21 -6.55 -6.16
CA LEU A 101 4.56 -7.05 -6.44
C LEU A 101 4.61 -8.51 -6.90
N HIS A 102 3.47 -9.14 -7.19
CA HIS A 102 3.35 -10.55 -7.59
C HIS A 102 3.96 -11.55 -6.61
N ILE A 103 4.11 -11.19 -5.32
CA ILE A 103 4.64 -12.07 -4.29
C ILE A 103 3.56 -13.08 -3.87
N PRO A 104 3.82 -14.39 -3.99
CA PRO A 104 2.83 -15.43 -3.71
C PRO A 104 2.49 -15.52 -2.22
N ARG A 105 1.28 -15.99 -1.91
CA ARG A 105 0.83 -16.25 -0.54
C ARG A 105 1.42 -17.50 0.07
N ASP A 106 1.98 -18.38 -0.75
CA ASP A 106 2.70 -19.54 -0.27
C ASP A 106 4.00 -19.09 0.40
N ILE A 107 4.20 -19.51 1.66
CA ILE A 107 5.32 -19.04 2.48
C ILE A 107 6.65 -19.54 1.90
N GLU A 108 6.69 -20.78 1.42
CA GLU A 108 7.90 -21.36 0.87
C GLU A 108 8.31 -20.65 -0.41
N ALA A 109 7.36 -20.42 -1.32
CA ALA A 109 7.60 -19.69 -2.56
C ALA A 109 8.00 -18.24 -2.31
N ALA A 110 7.41 -17.56 -1.31
CA ALA A 110 7.81 -16.19 -0.94
C ALA A 110 9.25 -16.14 -0.40
N VAL A 111 9.67 -17.13 0.37
CA VAL A 111 11.07 -17.24 0.85
C VAL A 111 12.02 -17.56 -0.30
N ASP A 112 11.62 -18.36 -1.28
CA ASP A 112 12.43 -18.65 -2.48
C ASP A 112 12.75 -17.39 -3.28
N ILE A 113 11.79 -16.46 -3.40
CA ILE A 113 12.01 -15.16 -4.04
C ILE A 113 13.08 -14.38 -3.28
N ILE A 114 13.03 -14.34 -1.95
CA ILE A 114 14.04 -13.65 -1.13
C ILE A 114 15.42 -14.30 -1.31
N VAL A 115 15.48 -15.62 -1.32
CA VAL A 115 16.74 -16.38 -1.48
C VAL A 115 17.31 -16.22 -2.91
N LYS A 116 16.47 -16.14 -3.95
CA LYS A 116 16.89 -15.86 -5.32
C LYS A 116 17.60 -14.51 -5.42
N GLY A 117 17.22 -13.54 -4.59
CA GLY A 117 18.00 -12.32 -4.37
C GLY A 117 17.72 -11.18 -5.36
N GLU A 118 16.69 -11.27 -6.20
CA GLU A 118 16.31 -10.22 -7.15
C GLU A 118 15.45 -9.17 -6.46
N THR A 119 15.79 -7.89 -6.64
CA THR A 119 15.07 -6.76 -6.04
C THR A 119 14.70 -5.72 -7.09
N ILE A 120 13.67 -4.94 -6.78
CA ILE A 120 13.35 -3.71 -7.49
C ILE A 120 13.28 -2.55 -6.51
N PRO A 121 13.62 -1.32 -6.94
CA PRO A 121 13.31 -0.12 -6.20
C PRO A 121 11.80 0.13 -6.24
N VAL A 122 11.24 0.60 -5.13
CA VAL A 122 9.81 0.87 -4.96
C VAL A 122 9.64 2.26 -4.33
N ASP A 123 8.65 2.98 -4.81
CA ASP A 123 8.25 4.28 -4.29
C ASP A 123 7.54 4.12 -2.93
N VAL A 124 7.66 5.15 -2.11
CA VAL A 124 6.95 5.25 -0.82
C VAL A 124 6.22 6.58 -0.77
N GLY A 125 4.97 6.58 -0.42
CA GLY A 125 4.23 7.81 -0.19
C GLY A 125 4.51 8.36 1.20
N ARG A 126 4.90 9.63 1.28
CA ARG A 126 4.96 10.39 2.52
C ARG A 126 3.74 11.27 2.64
N ILE A 127 3.12 11.27 3.79
CA ILE A 127 2.03 12.18 4.17
C ILE A 127 2.35 12.77 5.53
N ASN A 128 2.65 14.06 5.57
CA ASN A 128 3.14 14.74 6.76
C ASN A 128 4.35 13.97 7.38
N ASP A 129 4.16 13.27 8.50
CA ASP A 129 5.17 12.50 9.23
C ASP A 129 4.99 10.97 9.15
N LYS A 130 4.08 10.49 8.29
CA LYS A 130 3.76 9.07 8.10
C LYS A 130 4.05 8.61 6.68
N TYR A 131 4.11 7.29 6.50
CA TYR A 131 4.35 6.68 5.19
C TYR A 131 3.27 5.67 4.85
N PHE A 132 3.00 5.53 3.55
CA PHE A 132 2.11 4.51 3.01
C PHE A 132 2.72 3.88 1.75
N ILE A 133 2.31 2.66 1.43
CA ILE A 133 2.90 1.86 0.34
C ILE A 133 1.89 1.45 -0.74
N ASN A 134 0.60 1.53 -0.44
CA ASN A 134 -0.45 1.21 -1.40
C ASN A 134 -1.30 2.43 -1.72
N ILE A 135 -2.03 2.93 -0.72
CA ILE A 135 -3.02 3.98 -0.93
C ILE A 135 -3.22 4.85 0.30
N ALA A 136 -3.39 6.13 0.04
CA ALA A 136 -3.95 7.08 0.99
C ALA A 136 -5.25 7.67 0.43
N GLY A 137 -6.14 8.12 1.29
CA GLY A 137 -7.35 8.78 0.81
C GLY A 137 -8.15 9.43 1.92
N GLY A 138 -9.13 10.22 1.53
CA GLY A 138 -10.03 10.91 2.44
C GLY A 138 -11.38 11.17 1.79
N GLY A 139 -12.32 11.61 2.63
CA GLY A 139 -13.71 11.85 2.26
C GLY A 139 -14.66 10.87 2.93
N ARG A 140 -15.93 11.20 2.97
CA ARG A 140 -16.93 10.43 3.71
C ARG A 140 -17.06 8.98 3.26
N LEU A 141 -16.79 8.70 2.01
CA LEU A 141 -16.84 7.32 1.49
C LEU A 141 -15.68 6.47 2.03
N THR A 142 -14.51 7.05 2.29
CA THR A 142 -13.38 6.32 2.89
C THR A 142 -13.62 6.00 4.37
N GLU A 143 -14.40 6.81 5.08
CA GLU A 143 -14.78 6.57 6.48
C GLU A 143 -15.58 5.26 6.63
N LEU A 144 -16.31 4.83 5.60
CA LEU A 144 -17.05 3.55 5.60
C LEU A 144 -16.16 2.33 5.78
N THR A 145 -14.89 2.43 5.40
CA THR A 145 -13.95 1.32 5.56
C THR A 145 -13.74 0.94 7.03
N TYR A 146 -13.93 1.89 7.95
CA TYR A 146 -13.85 1.65 9.39
C TYR A 146 -15.14 1.06 9.97
N GLU A 147 -16.29 1.31 9.34
CA GLU A 147 -17.61 0.87 9.84
C GLU A 147 -17.94 -0.59 9.50
N VAL A 148 -17.22 -1.20 8.55
CA VAL A 148 -17.47 -2.60 8.17
C VAL A 148 -16.87 -3.53 9.23
N PRO A 149 -17.69 -4.31 9.97
CA PRO A 149 -17.20 -5.22 11.00
C PRO A 149 -16.20 -6.24 10.43
N SER A 150 -15.11 -6.51 11.17
CA SER A 150 -14.05 -7.46 10.76
C SER A 150 -14.58 -8.84 10.38
N LYS A 151 -15.64 -9.31 11.05
CA LYS A 151 -16.32 -10.58 10.72
C LYS A 151 -16.97 -10.54 9.34
N LEU A 152 -17.58 -9.41 8.95
CA LEU A 152 -18.23 -9.25 7.64
C LEU A 152 -17.16 -9.16 6.54
N LYS A 153 -16.04 -8.46 6.79
CA LYS A 153 -14.88 -8.42 5.90
C LYS A 153 -14.35 -9.83 5.60
N THR A 154 -14.30 -10.70 6.63
CA THR A 154 -13.79 -12.06 6.49
C THR A 154 -14.76 -12.99 5.75
N MET A 155 -16.08 -12.82 5.92
CA MET A 155 -17.10 -13.69 5.32
C MET A 155 -17.45 -13.33 3.88
N LEU A 156 -17.59 -12.05 3.57
CA LEU A 156 -18.09 -11.55 2.29
C LEU A 156 -16.99 -10.89 1.42
N GLY A 157 -15.77 -10.75 1.97
CA GLY A 157 -14.66 -10.12 1.25
C GLY A 157 -15.05 -8.75 0.72
N GLN A 158 -14.69 -8.50 -0.54
CA GLN A 158 -14.98 -7.23 -1.23
C GLN A 158 -16.47 -6.90 -1.35
N LEU A 159 -17.32 -7.93 -1.48
CA LEU A 159 -18.76 -7.75 -1.63
C LEU A 159 -19.38 -7.01 -0.44
N ALA A 160 -18.85 -7.18 0.78
CA ALA A 160 -19.31 -6.46 1.97
C ALA A 160 -19.16 -4.95 1.84
N TYR A 161 -18.04 -4.51 1.25
CA TYR A 161 -17.80 -3.09 1.02
C TYR A 161 -18.74 -2.51 -0.03
N TYR A 162 -19.00 -3.24 -1.11
CA TYR A 162 -19.95 -2.81 -2.13
C TYR A 162 -21.36 -2.65 -1.59
N LEU A 163 -21.85 -3.67 -0.88
CA LEU A 163 -23.21 -3.64 -0.32
C LEU A 163 -23.37 -2.52 0.70
N LYS A 164 -22.38 -2.36 1.59
CA LYS A 164 -22.42 -1.29 2.59
C LYS A 164 -22.30 0.09 1.94
N GLY A 165 -21.42 0.24 0.94
CA GLY A 165 -21.32 1.47 0.17
C GLY A 165 -22.64 1.86 -0.50
N ILE A 166 -23.30 0.93 -1.21
CA ILE A 166 -24.58 1.18 -1.89
C ILE A 166 -25.68 1.58 -0.87
N GLU A 167 -25.75 0.91 0.28
CA GLU A 167 -26.71 1.23 1.33
C GLU A 167 -26.52 2.63 1.90
N MET A 168 -25.28 3.09 2.04
CA MET A 168 -24.93 4.34 2.73
C MET A 168 -24.83 5.55 1.80
N VAL A 169 -24.61 5.39 0.49
CA VAL A 169 -24.46 6.51 -0.46
C VAL A 169 -25.53 7.60 -0.31
N PRO A 170 -26.84 7.29 -0.13
CA PRO A 170 -27.85 8.34 0.02
C PRO A 170 -27.65 9.22 1.26
N SER A 171 -26.96 8.72 2.28
CA SER A 171 -26.68 9.44 3.54
C SER A 171 -25.31 10.12 3.57
N ILE A 172 -24.44 9.80 2.61
CA ILE A 172 -23.08 10.37 2.56
C ILE A 172 -23.16 11.81 2.07
N ARG A 173 -22.68 12.72 2.91
CA ARG A 173 -22.48 14.12 2.51
C ARG A 173 -21.13 14.22 1.82
N ALA A 174 -21.09 14.95 0.69
CA ALA A 174 -19.84 15.30 0.06
C ALA A 174 -19.06 16.29 0.95
N SER A 175 -17.75 16.23 0.92
CA SER A 175 -16.86 17.18 1.60
C SER A 175 -16.36 18.22 0.60
N GLU A 176 -16.36 19.49 1.00
CA GLU A 176 -15.74 20.57 0.21
C GLU A 176 -14.23 20.52 0.42
N VAL A 177 -13.49 20.32 -0.67
CA VAL A 177 -12.02 20.21 -0.64
C VAL A 177 -11.37 21.10 -1.69
N THR A 178 -10.16 21.52 -1.39
CA THR A 178 -9.22 22.11 -2.34
C THR A 178 -8.06 21.14 -2.49
N ILE A 179 -7.82 20.68 -3.72
CA ILE A 179 -6.73 19.74 -4.06
C ILE A 179 -5.81 20.42 -5.07
N GLU A 180 -4.59 20.70 -4.64
CA GLU A 180 -3.51 21.20 -5.49
C GLU A 180 -2.60 20.00 -5.85
N TYR A 181 -2.29 19.84 -7.14
CA TYR A 181 -1.44 18.77 -7.65
C TYR A 181 -0.61 19.25 -8.83
N ASP A 182 0.70 19.26 -8.68
CA ASP A 182 1.69 19.70 -9.69
C ASP A 182 1.30 21.01 -10.39
N GLY A 183 0.92 22.03 -9.59
CA GLY A 183 0.52 23.35 -10.09
C GLY A 183 -0.89 23.45 -10.69
N LYS A 184 -1.66 22.34 -10.69
CA LYS A 184 -3.08 22.34 -11.03
C LYS A 184 -3.91 22.42 -9.76
N LEU A 185 -5.14 22.96 -9.88
CA LEU A 185 -6.05 23.17 -8.76
C LEU A 185 -7.42 22.58 -9.08
N PHE A 186 -7.94 21.81 -8.14
CA PHE A 186 -9.34 21.37 -8.08
C PHE A 186 -9.98 21.97 -6.83
N GLU A 187 -11.14 22.61 -6.99
CA GLU A 187 -11.98 23.05 -5.87
C GLU A 187 -13.40 22.53 -6.09
N GLY A 188 -13.98 21.89 -5.09
CA GLY A 188 -15.33 21.38 -5.18
C GLY A 188 -15.71 20.34 -4.13
N GLU A 189 -16.93 19.83 -4.28
CA GLU A 189 -17.47 18.79 -3.42
C GLU A 189 -17.08 17.39 -3.93
N VAL A 190 -16.52 16.58 -3.05
CA VAL A 190 -16.10 15.22 -3.36
C VAL A 190 -16.72 14.21 -2.40
N MET A 191 -17.03 13.01 -2.91
CA MET A 191 -17.40 11.86 -2.09
C MET A 191 -16.15 11.26 -1.44
N MET A 192 -15.05 11.20 -2.22
CA MET A 192 -13.74 10.74 -1.79
C MET A 192 -12.65 11.22 -2.75
N PHE A 193 -11.41 11.22 -2.28
CA PHE A 193 -10.21 11.24 -3.11
C PHE A 193 -9.28 10.11 -2.67
N LEU A 194 -8.50 9.59 -3.61
CA LEU A 194 -7.51 8.54 -3.40
C LEU A 194 -6.19 8.93 -4.03
N VAL A 195 -5.11 8.63 -3.34
CA VAL A 195 -3.73 8.84 -3.75
C VAL A 195 -3.04 7.48 -3.70
N GLY A 196 -2.85 6.85 -4.85
CA GLY A 196 -2.37 5.48 -4.97
C GLY A 196 -0.95 5.40 -5.50
N LEU A 197 -0.16 4.47 -4.97
CA LEU A 197 1.15 4.04 -5.48
C LEU A 197 1.03 2.74 -6.29
N THR A 198 0.02 1.94 -5.97
CA THR A 198 -0.20 0.64 -6.61
C THR A 198 -1.57 0.59 -7.30
N ASN A 199 -1.72 -0.33 -8.22
CA ASN A 199 -3.01 -0.59 -8.88
C ASN A 199 -3.96 -1.45 -8.00
N SER A 200 -3.42 -2.12 -6.98
CA SER A 200 -4.18 -3.00 -6.07
C SER A 200 -4.59 -2.28 -4.80
N VAL A 201 -5.89 -2.11 -4.61
CA VAL A 201 -6.44 -1.42 -3.45
C VAL A 201 -7.67 -2.15 -2.93
N GLY A 202 -7.63 -2.60 -1.67
CA GLY A 202 -8.75 -3.28 -1.04
C GLY A 202 -9.22 -4.51 -1.82
N GLY A 203 -8.31 -5.13 -2.59
CA GLY A 203 -8.58 -6.23 -3.49
C GLY A 203 -9.10 -5.83 -4.87
N PHE A 204 -9.19 -4.54 -5.19
CA PHE A 204 -9.43 -4.05 -6.55
C PHE A 204 -8.11 -3.98 -7.30
N GLU A 205 -7.99 -4.73 -8.38
CA GLU A 205 -6.75 -4.80 -9.17
C GLU A 205 -6.65 -3.73 -10.28
N ARG A 206 -7.68 -2.90 -10.43
CA ARG A 206 -7.78 -1.93 -11.54
C ARG A 206 -8.27 -0.55 -11.11
N LEU A 207 -8.14 -0.21 -9.83
CA LEU A 207 -8.59 1.10 -9.34
C LEU A 207 -7.68 2.23 -9.83
N ALA A 208 -6.39 1.94 -9.98
CA ALA A 208 -5.40 2.85 -10.56
C ALA A 208 -4.66 2.16 -11.72
N PRO A 209 -5.30 1.98 -12.90
CA PRO A 209 -4.81 1.10 -13.95
C PRO A 209 -3.46 1.53 -14.55
N ASN A 210 -3.09 2.80 -14.41
CA ASN A 210 -1.85 3.36 -14.95
C ASN A 210 -0.77 3.55 -13.87
N SER A 211 -0.96 3.03 -12.64
CA SER A 211 0.06 3.12 -11.60
C SER A 211 1.26 2.28 -11.93
N SER A 212 2.45 2.84 -11.76
CA SER A 212 3.72 2.16 -11.65
C SER A 212 4.22 2.27 -10.21
N ILE A 213 4.97 1.28 -9.76
CA ILE A 213 5.43 1.20 -8.37
C ILE A 213 6.75 1.93 -8.13
N ASN A 214 7.35 2.51 -9.19
CA ASN A 214 8.67 3.13 -9.13
C ASN A 214 8.91 4.22 -10.19
N ASP A 215 7.85 4.91 -10.62
CA ASP A 215 7.90 6.01 -11.60
C ASP A 215 7.96 7.41 -10.95
N GLY A 216 7.86 7.50 -9.61
CA GLY A 216 7.86 8.75 -8.87
C GLY A 216 6.52 9.48 -8.88
N LEU A 217 5.44 8.84 -9.32
CA LEU A 217 4.13 9.46 -9.43
C LEU A 217 3.08 8.75 -8.59
N PHE A 218 2.18 9.51 -8.04
CA PHE A 218 0.91 9.02 -7.51
C PHE A 218 -0.15 8.96 -8.59
N SER A 219 -1.02 7.99 -8.52
CA SER A 219 -2.32 8.03 -9.19
C SER A 219 -3.33 8.76 -8.29
N LEU A 220 -3.73 9.97 -8.67
CA LEU A 220 -4.77 10.73 -7.98
C LEU A 220 -6.13 10.46 -8.62
N LEU A 221 -7.06 9.93 -7.82
CA LEU A 221 -8.45 9.73 -8.20
C LEU A 221 -9.34 10.61 -7.33
N ILE A 222 -10.20 11.42 -7.94
CA ILE A 222 -11.19 12.26 -7.24
C ILE A 222 -12.58 11.84 -7.71
N LEU A 223 -13.38 11.29 -6.80
CA LEU A 223 -14.79 11.03 -7.05
C LEU A 223 -15.59 12.25 -6.61
N LYS A 224 -16.10 12.99 -7.59
CA LYS A 224 -16.93 14.18 -7.36
C LYS A 224 -18.23 13.79 -6.65
N LYS A 225 -18.90 14.77 -6.07
CA LYS A 225 -20.25 14.60 -5.55
C LYS A 225 -21.15 13.96 -6.61
N THR A 226 -21.81 12.88 -6.25
CA THR A 226 -22.63 12.10 -7.17
C THR A 226 -23.91 11.61 -6.49
N ASN A 227 -24.92 11.23 -7.26
CA ASN A 227 -26.11 10.56 -6.79
C ASN A 227 -25.92 9.03 -6.77
N LEU A 228 -26.85 8.30 -6.17
CA LEU A 228 -26.79 6.85 -6.04
C LEU A 228 -26.69 6.12 -7.39
N ALA A 229 -27.43 6.57 -8.41
CA ALA A 229 -27.43 5.90 -9.72
C ALA A 229 -26.06 6.05 -10.42
N ASP A 230 -25.51 7.25 -10.40
CA ASP A 230 -24.17 7.52 -10.94
C ASP A 230 -23.08 6.79 -10.14
N PHE A 231 -23.21 6.74 -8.80
CA PHE A 231 -22.27 5.97 -7.96
C PHE A 231 -22.26 4.49 -8.35
N ILE A 232 -23.43 3.84 -8.51
CA ILE A 232 -23.53 2.43 -8.93
C ILE A 232 -22.90 2.24 -10.32
N ARG A 233 -23.15 3.16 -11.25
CA ARG A 233 -22.52 3.16 -12.58
C ARG A 233 -21.01 3.22 -12.48
N ILE A 234 -20.45 4.20 -11.76
CA ILE A 234 -19.00 4.39 -11.57
C ILE A 234 -18.38 3.16 -10.88
N ALA A 235 -19.03 2.63 -9.83
CA ALA A 235 -18.55 1.43 -9.15
C ALA A 235 -18.51 0.21 -10.07
N SER A 236 -19.50 0.05 -10.96
CA SER A 236 -19.51 -1.03 -11.95
C SER A 236 -18.41 -0.88 -13.01
N LEU A 237 -18.08 0.35 -13.39
CA LEU A 237 -16.95 0.67 -14.28
C LEU A 237 -15.60 0.41 -13.59
N ALA A 238 -15.51 0.67 -12.26
CA ALA A 238 -14.29 0.46 -11.49
C ALA A 238 -13.82 -1.01 -11.47
N VAL A 239 -14.76 -1.96 -11.48
CA VAL A 239 -14.44 -3.40 -11.59
C VAL A 239 -13.67 -3.72 -12.88
N ARG A 240 -13.91 -2.94 -13.96
CA ARG A 240 -13.26 -3.11 -15.26
C ARG A 240 -12.10 -2.14 -15.50
N GLY A 241 -11.87 -1.20 -14.57
CA GLY A 241 -10.88 -0.13 -14.74
C GLY A 241 -11.30 0.98 -15.69
N GLU A 242 -12.59 1.04 -16.09
CA GLU A 242 -13.13 2.02 -17.04
C GLU A 242 -13.64 3.30 -16.38
N HIS A 243 -13.73 3.33 -15.05
CA HIS A 243 -14.23 4.46 -14.24
C HIS A 243 -13.40 5.74 -14.42
N ILE A 244 -12.13 5.62 -14.81
CA ILE A 244 -11.23 6.76 -15.04
C ILE A 244 -11.70 7.65 -16.19
N ASN A 245 -12.57 7.14 -17.08
CA ASN A 245 -13.15 7.88 -18.21
C ASN A 245 -14.52 8.50 -17.88
N ASP A 246 -15.03 8.30 -16.66
CA ASP A 246 -16.34 8.79 -16.26
C ASP A 246 -16.26 10.30 -15.90
N PRO A 247 -17.21 11.16 -16.36
CA PRO A 247 -17.19 12.59 -16.05
C PRO A 247 -17.33 12.92 -14.56
N GLY A 248 -17.83 11.98 -13.74
CA GLY A 248 -17.89 12.08 -12.27
C GLY A 248 -16.56 11.80 -11.58
N VAL A 249 -15.55 11.34 -12.33
CA VAL A 249 -14.22 11.01 -11.84
C VAL A 249 -13.18 11.93 -12.47
N ILE A 250 -12.22 12.39 -11.67
CA ILE A 250 -10.96 12.95 -12.18
C ILE A 250 -9.90 11.90 -11.86
N TYR A 251 -9.16 11.49 -12.87
CA TYR A 251 -8.00 10.61 -12.74
C TYR A 251 -6.79 11.27 -13.38
N THR A 252 -5.69 11.39 -12.65
CA THR A 252 -4.44 11.98 -13.12
C THR A 252 -3.26 11.42 -12.33
N GLN A 253 -2.05 11.67 -12.81
CA GLN A 253 -0.83 11.39 -12.08
C GLN A 253 -0.23 12.69 -11.56
N ALA A 254 0.42 12.63 -10.40
CA ALA A 254 1.10 13.76 -9.77
C ALA A 254 2.19 13.28 -8.80
N ASN A 255 3.27 14.06 -8.68
CA ASN A 255 4.35 13.79 -7.72
C ASN A 255 4.04 14.39 -6.34
N ARG A 256 3.45 15.58 -6.30
CA ARG A 256 3.05 16.28 -5.07
C ARG A 256 1.59 16.63 -5.09
N ILE A 257 0.91 16.36 -3.98
CA ILE A 257 -0.51 16.64 -3.81
C ILE A 257 -0.70 17.29 -2.46
N LYS A 258 -1.44 18.40 -2.44
CA LYS A 258 -1.86 19.07 -1.21
C LYS A 258 -3.37 19.11 -1.15
N VAL A 259 -3.92 18.64 -0.04
CA VAL A 259 -5.37 18.59 0.16
C VAL A 259 -5.74 19.38 1.40
N GLN A 260 -6.74 20.25 1.25
CA GLN A 260 -7.28 21.06 2.32
C GLN A 260 -8.81 20.96 2.34
N SER A 261 -9.40 21.13 3.51
CA SER A 261 -10.83 21.24 3.71
C SER A 261 -11.13 22.17 4.88
N LYS A 262 -12.27 22.85 4.83
CA LYS A 262 -12.79 23.62 5.97
C LYS A 262 -13.43 22.70 7.03
N GLU A 263 -13.83 21.51 6.62
CA GLU A 263 -14.42 20.51 7.49
C GLU A 263 -13.34 19.52 7.97
N THR A 264 -13.61 18.83 9.08
CA THR A 264 -12.78 17.71 9.52
C THR A 264 -13.02 16.54 8.58
N VAL A 265 -11.99 16.16 7.82
CA VAL A 265 -11.99 14.99 6.94
C VAL A 265 -10.88 14.05 7.41
N GLN A 266 -11.27 12.83 7.77
CA GLN A 266 -10.33 11.80 8.20
C GLN A 266 -9.60 11.20 6.99
N LEU A 267 -8.33 10.86 7.22
CA LEU A 267 -7.48 10.20 6.25
C LEU A 267 -7.32 8.73 6.59
N ASN A 268 -7.35 7.91 5.56
CA ASN A 268 -7.01 6.50 5.60
C ASN A 268 -5.66 6.30 4.91
N LEU A 269 -4.76 5.57 5.55
CA LEU A 269 -3.45 5.18 5.00
C LEU A 269 -3.35 3.65 5.05
N ASP A 270 -3.31 2.99 3.91
CA ASP A 270 -3.21 1.52 3.80
C ASP A 270 -4.23 0.75 4.67
N GLY A 271 -5.41 1.34 4.91
CA GLY A 271 -6.46 0.76 5.74
C GLY A 271 -6.50 1.25 7.19
N GLU A 272 -5.52 2.02 7.63
CA GLU A 272 -5.39 2.54 9.01
C GLU A 272 -5.71 4.04 9.08
N TYR A 273 -5.98 4.55 10.30
CA TYR A 273 -6.22 5.97 10.51
C TYR A 273 -4.95 6.80 10.31
N GLY A 274 -4.98 7.68 9.32
CA GLY A 274 -3.86 8.53 8.91
C GLY A 274 -3.82 9.94 9.51
N GLY A 275 -4.80 10.32 10.31
CA GLY A 275 -4.98 11.70 10.79
C GLY A 275 -6.12 12.41 10.06
N ASN A 276 -6.08 13.74 10.02
CA ASN A 276 -7.08 14.58 9.37
C ASN A 276 -6.43 15.54 8.39
N LEU A 277 -7.22 16.07 7.45
CA LEU A 277 -6.81 17.22 6.65
C LEU A 277 -6.52 18.45 7.52
N PRO A 278 -5.59 19.36 7.12
CA PRO A 278 -4.87 19.36 5.83
C PRO A 278 -3.75 18.33 5.75
N ALA A 279 -3.43 17.90 4.52
CA ALA A 279 -2.35 16.96 4.26
C ALA A 279 -1.56 17.32 3.00
N GLU A 280 -0.25 17.04 3.06
CA GLU A 280 0.66 17.13 1.93
C GLU A 280 1.21 15.73 1.64
N PHE A 281 1.07 15.30 0.40
CA PHE A 281 1.55 14.02 -0.10
C PHE A 281 2.78 14.26 -0.99
N GLU A 282 3.84 13.52 -0.74
CA GLU A 282 5.05 13.55 -1.54
C GLU A 282 5.48 12.13 -1.88
N ASN A 283 5.74 11.86 -3.15
CA ASN A 283 6.29 10.58 -3.58
C ASN A 283 7.79 10.56 -3.32
N LEU A 284 8.23 9.64 -2.49
CA LEU A 284 9.63 9.34 -2.25
C LEU A 284 10.07 8.31 -3.30
N PHE A 285 10.59 8.83 -4.41
CA PHE A 285 10.95 8.07 -5.58
C PHE A 285 12.01 7.00 -5.29
N ARG A 286 11.72 5.73 -5.64
CA ARG A 286 12.62 4.57 -5.51
C ARG A 286 13.25 4.46 -4.13
N HIS A 287 12.42 4.61 -3.11
CA HIS A 287 12.89 4.85 -1.75
C HIS A 287 13.34 3.60 -0.99
N ILE A 288 12.77 2.44 -1.32
CA ILE A 288 13.08 1.14 -0.70
C ILE A 288 13.37 0.10 -1.76
N GLU A 289 14.17 -0.92 -1.40
CA GLU A 289 14.48 -2.08 -2.24
C GLU A 289 13.68 -3.30 -1.75
N VAL A 290 12.87 -3.90 -2.61
CA VAL A 290 12.00 -5.03 -2.25
C VAL A 290 12.33 -6.26 -3.09
N TYR A 291 12.43 -7.44 -2.46
CA TYR A 291 12.59 -8.71 -3.16
C TYR A 291 11.32 -9.11 -3.89
N VAL A 292 11.43 -9.44 -5.18
CA VAL A 292 10.30 -9.76 -6.06
C VAL A 292 10.61 -10.90 -7.02
N PRO A 293 9.58 -11.58 -7.55
CA PRO A 293 9.74 -12.51 -8.68
C PRO A 293 9.92 -11.69 -9.96
N LEU A 294 11.16 -11.33 -10.31
CA LEU A 294 11.47 -10.36 -11.36
C LEU A 294 10.85 -10.72 -12.72
N ASP A 295 10.71 -12.02 -13.00
CA ASP A 295 10.10 -12.52 -14.22
C ASP A 295 8.60 -12.15 -14.35
N GLU A 296 7.91 -11.94 -13.22
CA GLU A 296 6.48 -11.55 -13.14
C GLU A 296 6.28 -10.04 -13.07
N ILE A 297 7.34 -9.27 -12.80
CA ILE A 297 7.29 -7.80 -12.76
C ILE A 297 7.19 -7.25 -14.18
N ARG A 298 6.38 -6.20 -14.34
CA ARG A 298 6.21 -5.52 -15.63
C ARG A 298 7.57 -5.04 -16.16
N PRO A 299 7.82 -5.16 -17.47
CA PRO A 299 9.11 -4.76 -18.04
C PRO A 299 9.52 -3.33 -17.71
N GLU A 300 8.57 -2.39 -17.68
CA GLU A 300 8.81 -0.99 -17.36
C GLU A 300 9.27 -0.74 -15.91
N ASP A 301 8.91 -1.64 -14.97
CA ASP A 301 9.26 -1.54 -13.54
C ASP A 301 10.56 -2.28 -13.20
N ARG A 302 11.17 -2.99 -14.15
CA ARG A 302 12.42 -3.75 -13.93
C ARG A 302 13.65 -2.85 -13.94
N PRO A 303 14.67 -3.14 -13.12
CA PRO A 303 15.87 -2.32 -12.99
C PRO A 303 16.57 -2.03 -14.33
N GLU A 304 16.65 -3.00 -15.23
CA GLU A 304 17.29 -2.91 -16.54
C GLU A 304 16.64 -1.87 -17.48
N ASN A 305 15.36 -1.58 -17.29
CA ASN A 305 14.59 -0.63 -18.11
C ASN A 305 14.43 0.74 -17.43
N LEU A 306 14.73 0.84 -16.13
CA LEU A 306 14.59 2.09 -15.38
C LEU A 306 15.60 3.16 -15.82
N GLU A 307 16.76 2.77 -16.37
CA GLU A 307 17.76 3.71 -16.91
C GLU A 307 17.39 4.25 -18.29
N LEU A 308 16.56 3.53 -19.06
CA LEU A 308 16.16 3.92 -20.42
C LEU A 308 15.13 5.04 -20.40
N ASN A 309 14.24 5.07 -19.41
CA ASN A 309 13.20 6.07 -19.29
C ASN A 309 13.73 7.47 -18.89
N PHE A 310 14.90 7.55 -18.26
CA PHE A 310 15.58 8.83 -17.94
C PHE A 310 16.27 9.51 -19.12
N LYS A 311 16.43 8.83 -20.26
CA LYS A 311 17.09 9.40 -21.46
C LYS A 311 16.08 9.87 -22.52
N ALA A 312 14.78 9.70 -22.27
CA ALA A 312 13.71 10.01 -23.22
C ALA A 312 12.90 11.28 -22.87
N GLU A 313 13.18 11.94 -21.74
CA GLU A 313 12.70 13.26 -21.36
C GLU A 313 13.85 14.28 -21.47
#